data_fe60171efb767909d393fb9f24ee677d
#
_entry.id   fe60171efb767909d393fb9f24ee677d
#
_cell.length_a   1.000
_cell.length_b   1.000
_cell.length_c   1.000
_cell.angle_alpha   90.00
_cell.angle_beta   90.00
_cell.angle_gamma   90.00
#
_symmetry.space_group_name_H-M   'P 1'
#
loop_
_entity.id
_entity.type
_entity.pdbx_description
1 polymer ?
#
loop_
_entity_poly.entity_id
_entity_poly.type
_entity_poly.pdbx_seq_one_letter_code
_entity_poly.pdbx_strand_id
1 'polypeptide(L)'
;MRLLRAKHHAVERAITSIERYRKSPTKGTISLEYIERRYYWGQKCKINFYEKNLDAYEEVLLSLRKELIDAGFSQIHSYNIGTSIDKEDYLQMKLIPKDTFIFADYRDKERFSDVKILDSGMFACIYLDEYNDEPVYAEKLLFFCHERGW
;
A
#
# COMPACT_ATOMS: atom_id res chain seq x y z
N MET A 1 25.65 15.77 4.96
CA MET A 1 24.42 16.30 5.59
C MET A 1 23.11 15.86 4.90
N ARG A 2 22.95 15.99 3.58
CA ARG A 2 21.72 15.54 2.86
C ARG A 2 21.42 14.05 3.06
N LEU A 3 22.42 13.17 2.96
CA LEU A 3 22.26 11.72 3.09
C LEU A 3 21.81 11.30 4.50
N LEU A 4 22.36 11.92 5.54
CA LEU A 4 21.98 11.64 6.93
C LEU A 4 20.54 12.07 7.22
N ARG A 5 20.10 13.22 6.71
CA ARG A 5 18.70 13.67 6.84
C ARG A 5 17.74 12.75 6.11
N ALA A 6 18.08 12.28 4.91
CA ALA A 6 17.26 11.33 4.16
C ALA A 6 17.10 10.00 4.92
N LYS A 7 18.20 9.48 5.50
CA LYS A 7 18.16 8.28 6.33
C LYS A 7 17.34 8.47 7.61
N HIS A 8 17.47 9.62 8.26
CA HIS A 8 16.68 9.95 9.46
C HIS A 8 15.17 9.94 9.16
N HIS A 9 14.73 10.64 8.10
CA HIS A 9 13.33 10.64 7.70
C HIS A 9 12.82 9.25 7.28
N ALA A 10 13.65 8.43 6.66
CA ALA A 10 13.28 7.06 6.31
C ALA A 10 13.03 6.21 7.57
N VAL A 11 13.87 6.36 8.59
CA VAL A 11 13.70 5.68 9.87
C VAL A 11 12.45 6.18 10.60
N GLU A 12 12.23 7.48 10.65
CA GLU A 12 11.01 8.05 11.26
C GLU A 12 9.73 7.49 10.61
N ARG A 13 9.70 7.40 9.27
CA ARG A 13 8.56 6.79 8.55
C ARG A 13 8.37 5.32 8.89
N ALA A 14 9.46 4.56 8.98
CA ALA A 14 9.40 3.15 9.37
C ALA A 14 8.83 3.00 10.79
N ILE A 15 9.28 3.83 11.74
CA ILE A 15 8.77 3.85 13.12
C ILE A 15 7.27 4.18 13.11
N THR A 16 6.86 5.24 12.41
CA THR A 16 5.45 5.65 12.31
C THR A 16 4.58 4.53 11.72
N SER A 17 5.08 3.82 10.71
CA SER A 17 4.37 2.68 10.10
C SER A 17 4.20 1.53 11.09
N ILE A 18 5.25 1.18 11.82
CA ILE A 18 5.22 0.13 12.87
C ILE A 18 4.29 0.54 14.02
N GLU A 19 4.34 1.79 14.45
CA GLU A 19 3.46 2.29 15.51
C GLU A 19 1.99 2.29 15.09
N ARG A 20 1.71 2.65 13.82
CA ARG A 20 0.37 2.56 13.26
C ARG A 20 -0.14 1.12 13.27
N TYR A 21 0.69 0.17 12.84
CA TYR A 21 0.36 -1.25 12.88
C TYR A 21 0.08 -1.72 14.32
N ARG A 22 0.93 -1.33 15.27
CA ARG A 22 0.74 -1.69 16.69
C ARG A 22 -0.52 -1.11 17.31
N LYS A 23 -0.96 0.08 16.85
CA LYS A 23 -2.18 0.76 17.32
C LYS A 23 -3.41 0.40 16.48
N SER A 24 -3.26 -0.45 15.47
CA SER A 24 -4.37 -0.83 14.61
C SER A 24 -5.47 -1.55 15.41
N PRO A 25 -6.72 -1.43 14.98
CA PRO A 25 -7.83 -2.19 15.56
C PRO A 25 -7.57 -3.70 15.49
N THR A 26 -8.34 -4.45 16.27
CA THR A 26 -8.30 -5.91 16.24
C THR A 26 -8.50 -6.41 14.81
N LYS A 27 -7.73 -7.43 14.42
CA LYS A 27 -7.80 -8.13 13.13
C LYS A 27 -9.27 -8.38 12.72
N GLY A 28 -9.59 -8.05 11.48
CA GLY A 28 -10.94 -8.24 10.93
C GLY A 28 -12.00 -7.25 11.41
N THR A 29 -11.63 -6.27 12.22
CA THR A 29 -12.53 -5.16 12.59
C THR A 29 -12.49 -4.08 11.52
N ILE A 30 -13.65 -3.62 11.08
CA ILE A 30 -13.78 -2.51 10.14
C ILE A 30 -13.85 -1.21 10.92
N SER A 31 -13.02 -0.24 10.56
CA SER A 31 -13.03 1.12 11.10
C SER A 31 -13.17 2.14 9.97
N LEU A 32 -13.72 3.31 10.31
CA LEU A 32 -13.69 4.49 9.44
C LEU A 32 -12.56 5.40 9.90
N GLU A 33 -11.62 5.65 9.00
CA GLU A 33 -10.44 6.43 9.30
C GLU A 33 -10.29 7.61 8.34
N TYR A 34 -10.01 8.79 8.91
CA TYR A 34 -9.58 9.90 8.09
C TYR A 34 -8.11 9.71 7.71
N ILE A 35 -7.86 9.62 6.43
CA ILE A 35 -6.50 9.51 5.87
C ILE A 35 -6.14 10.85 5.25
N GLU A 36 -5.04 11.44 5.70
CA GLU A 36 -4.49 12.65 5.11
C GLU A 36 -3.95 12.36 3.70
N ARG A 37 -3.85 13.41 2.89
CA ARG A 37 -3.26 13.32 1.54
C ARG A 37 -1.90 12.66 1.58
N ARG A 38 -1.71 11.68 0.70
CA ARG A 38 -0.48 10.93 0.54
C ARG A 38 0.01 10.98 -0.88
N TYR A 39 1.31 10.88 -1.01
CA TYR A 39 1.97 10.71 -2.28
C TYR A 39 2.40 9.26 -2.40
N TYR A 40 2.28 8.70 -3.59
CA TYR A 40 2.75 7.35 -3.83
C TYR A 40 3.38 7.24 -5.21
N TRP A 41 4.31 6.32 -5.32
CA TRP A 41 4.96 5.96 -6.55
C TRP A 41 4.97 4.45 -6.70
N GLY A 42 4.74 3.97 -7.91
CA GLY A 42 4.73 2.55 -8.16
C GLY A 42 4.73 2.20 -9.63
N GLN A 43 4.80 0.93 -9.87
CA GLN A 43 4.79 0.32 -11.20
C GLN A 43 3.48 -0.45 -11.42
N LYS A 44 3.11 -0.61 -12.69
CA LYS A 44 1.99 -1.47 -13.05
C LYS A 44 2.31 -2.91 -12.72
N CYS A 45 1.36 -3.59 -12.10
CA CYS A 45 1.46 -5.00 -11.81
C CYS A 45 1.22 -5.80 -13.11
N LYS A 46 2.17 -6.66 -13.48
CA LYS A 46 2.10 -7.50 -14.69
C LYS A 46 1.55 -8.89 -14.41
N ILE A 47 1.45 -9.26 -13.16
CA ILE A 47 1.10 -10.61 -12.70
C ILE A 47 -0.06 -10.49 -11.73
N ASN A 48 -1.13 -11.25 -11.93
CA ASN A 48 -2.15 -11.39 -10.91
C ASN A 48 -1.70 -12.41 -9.86
N PHE A 49 -1.08 -11.94 -8.79
CA PHE A 49 -0.58 -12.78 -7.72
C PHE A 49 -1.69 -13.32 -6.82
N TYR A 50 -2.88 -12.72 -6.81
CA TYR A 50 -4.04 -13.26 -6.09
C TYR A 50 -4.54 -14.58 -6.69
N GLU A 51 -4.37 -14.79 -7.99
CA GLU A 51 -4.73 -16.03 -8.67
C GLU A 51 -3.61 -17.07 -8.65
N LYS A 52 -2.40 -16.68 -8.30
CA LYS A 52 -1.24 -17.56 -8.32
C LYS A 52 -0.87 -18.02 -6.90
N ASN A 53 0.11 -17.38 -6.30
CA ASN A 53 0.62 -17.75 -4.99
C ASN A 53 1.55 -16.65 -4.43
N LEU A 54 2.06 -16.90 -3.24
CA LEU A 54 2.99 -16.00 -2.55
C LEU A 54 4.28 -15.77 -3.35
N ASP A 55 4.79 -16.79 -4.07
CA ASP A 55 6.04 -16.66 -4.86
C ASP A 55 5.86 -15.60 -5.97
N ALA A 56 4.69 -15.57 -6.62
CA ALA A 56 4.38 -14.55 -7.63
C ALA A 56 4.32 -13.13 -7.02
N TYR A 57 3.82 -13.01 -5.79
CA TYR A 57 3.85 -11.75 -5.06
C TYR A 57 5.28 -11.32 -4.72
N GLU A 58 6.13 -12.25 -4.30
CA GLU A 58 7.56 -11.97 -4.04
C GLU A 58 8.31 -11.51 -5.29
N GLU A 59 8.01 -12.07 -6.46
CA GLU A 59 8.58 -11.59 -7.74
C GLU A 59 8.22 -10.13 -8.01
N VAL A 60 6.96 -9.73 -7.77
CA VAL A 60 6.51 -8.33 -7.92
C VAL A 60 7.25 -7.44 -6.93
N LEU A 61 7.42 -7.86 -5.68
CA LEU A 61 8.17 -7.10 -4.67
C LEU A 61 9.65 -6.96 -5.02
N LEU A 62 10.28 -8.00 -5.54
CA LEU A 62 11.67 -7.95 -5.99
C LEU A 62 11.86 -6.96 -7.14
N SER A 63 10.95 -6.96 -8.12
CA SER A 63 10.95 -5.99 -9.22
C SER A 63 10.83 -4.56 -8.70
N LEU A 64 9.88 -4.30 -7.81
CA LEU A 64 9.69 -2.98 -7.19
C LEU A 64 10.92 -2.54 -6.40
N ARG A 65 11.51 -3.43 -5.61
CA ARG A 65 12.73 -3.14 -4.83
C ARG A 65 13.90 -2.77 -5.72
N LYS A 66 14.06 -3.45 -6.85
CA LYS A 66 15.12 -3.14 -7.81
C LYS A 66 14.97 -1.73 -8.34
N GLU A 67 13.78 -1.35 -8.77
CA GLU A 67 13.53 0.01 -9.25
C GLU A 67 13.74 1.08 -8.16
N LEU A 68 13.37 0.78 -6.92
CA LEU A 68 13.62 1.68 -5.78
C LEU A 68 15.11 1.88 -5.53
N ILE A 69 15.91 0.82 -5.60
CA ILE A 69 17.37 0.89 -5.44
C ILE A 69 17.98 1.70 -6.57
N ASP A 70 17.57 1.43 -7.81
CA ASP A 70 18.05 2.16 -9.00
C ASP A 70 17.71 3.65 -8.94
N ALA A 71 16.57 4.01 -8.33
CA ALA A 71 16.17 5.38 -8.04
C ALA A 71 16.86 6.00 -6.79
N GLY A 72 17.74 5.26 -6.12
CA GLY A 72 18.52 5.73 -4.96
C GLY A 72 17.76 5.70 -3.62
N PHE A 73 16.71 4.91 -3.52
CA PHE A 73 15.99 4.69 -2.24
C PHE A 73 16.63 3.57 -1.43
N SER A 74 16.60 3.73 -0.10
CA SER A 74 17.02 2.67 0.81
C SER A 74 15.95 1.58 0.92
N GLN A 75 16.35 0.35 1.26
CA GLN A 75 15.43 -0.78 1.48
C GLN A 75 14.38 -0.55 2.57
N ILE A 76 14.56 0.46 3.43
CA ILE A 76 13.61 0.83 4.49
C ILE A 76 12.23 1.22 3.93
N HIS A 77 12.15 1.65 2.68
CA HIS A 77 10.87 1.95 2.02
C HIS A 77 9.99 0.72 1.78
N SER A 78 10.53 -0.49 1.86
CA SER A 78 9.76 -1.71 1.68
C SER A 78 8.68 -1.99 2.74
N TYR A 79 8.69 -1.27 3.85
CA TYR A 79 7.65 -1.38 4.89
C TYR A 79 6.34 -0.64 4.58
N ASN A 80 6.32 0.14 3.48
CA ASN A 80 5.16 0.94 3.08
C ASN A 80 4.67 0.54 1.69
N ILE A 81 4.80 -0.72 1.33
CA ILE A 81 4.31 -1.24 0.04
C ILE A 81 2.81 -1.42 0.11
N GLY A 82 2.14 -1.00 -0.95
CA GLY A 82 0.73 -1.21 -1.18
C GLY A 82 0.45 -1.72 -2.59
N THR A 83 -0.74 -2.25 -2.76
CA THR A 83 -1.28 -2.66 -4.06
C THR A 83 -2.62 -1.96 -4.26
N SER A 84 -2.88 -1.50 -5.46
CA SER A 84 -4.19 -0.97 -5.84
C SER A 84 -4.96 -1.94 -6.72
N ILE A 85 -6.28 -1.88 -6.59
CA ILE A 85 -7.24 -2.61 -7.42
C ILE A 85 -8.19 -1.58 -7.99
N ASP A 86 -8.61 -1.70 -9.24
CA ASP A 86 -9.61 -0.83 -9.83
C ASP A 86 -10.98 -1.02 -9.17
N LYS A 87 -11.72 0.06 -9.02
CA LYS A 87 -13.04 0.05 -8.36
C LYS A 87 -13.99 -0.94 -9.03
N GLU A 88 -14.03 -0.94 -10.35
CA GLU A 88 -14.91 -1.81 -11.14
C GLU A 88 -14.61 -3.29 -10.90
N ASP A 89 -13.34 -3.65 -10.81
CA ASP A 89 -12.91 -5.02 -10.54
C ASP A 89 -13.23 -5.39 -9.08
N TYR A 90 -12.94 -4.50 -8.13
CA TYR A 90 -13.24 -4.75 -6.72
C TYR A 90 -14.73 -4.92 -6.45
N LEU A 91 -15.59 -4.10 -7.08
CA LEU A 91 -17.06 -4.23 -6.97
C LEU A 91 -17.58 -5.58 -7.49
N GLN A 92 -16.85 -6.25 -8.39
CA GLN A 92 -17.15 -7.59 -8.88
C GLN A 92 -16.41 -8.68 -8.11
N MET A 93 -15.76 -8.35 -6.99
CA MET A 93 -14.88 -9.25 -6.23
C MET A 93 -13.76 -9.86 -7.06
N LYS A 94 -13.30 -9.15 -8.08
CA LYS A 94 -12.11 -9.51 -8.84
C LYS A 94 -10.91 -8.82 -8.24
N LEU A 95 -10.10 -9.55 -7.52
CA LEU A 95 -8.86 -9.03 -6.96
C LEU A 95 -7.76 -9.06 -8.04
N ILE A 96 -7.76 -8.03 -8.89
CA ILE A 96 -6.78 -7.85 -9.96
C ILE A 96 -5.86 -6.69 -9.58
N PRO A 97 -4.59 -6.98 -9.26
CA PRO A 97 -3.65 -5.94 -8.89
C PRO A 97 -3.33 -5.04 -10.08
N LYS A 98 -3.56 -3.74 -9.92
CA LYS A 98 -3.29 -2.73 -10.96
C LYS A 98 -1.89 -2.17 -10.84
N ASP A 99 -1.59 -1.57 -9.71
CA ASP A 99 -0.28 -1.00 -9.40
C ASP A 99 0.24 -1.57 -8.08
N THR A 100 1.56 -1.82 -8.02
CA THR A 100 2.27 -2.03 -6.77
C THR A 100 3.10 -0.79 -6.49
N PHE A 101 3.02 -0.23 -5.30
CA PHE A 101 3.54 1.09 -5.00
C PHE A 101 4.11 1.19 -3.57
N ILE A 102 4.86 2.25 -3.35
CA ILE A 102 5.25 2.73 -2.01
C ILE A 102 4.63 4.09 -1.74
N PHE A 103 4.38 4.39 -0.47
CA PHE A 103 4.10 5.76 -0.06
C PHE A 103 5.40 6.55 -0.02
N ALA A 104 5.42 7.67 -0.73
CA ALA A 104 6.55 8.57 -0.86
C ALA A 104 6.27 9.89 -0.15
N ASP A 105 7.33 10.62 0.21
CA ASP A 105 7.21 12.00 0.68
C ASP A 105 7.07 12.97 -0.51
N TYR A 106 6.46 14.13 -0.26
CA TYR A 106 6.47 15.23 -1.21
C TYR A 106 7.90 15.57 -1.71
N ARG A 107 8.89 15.41 -0.83
CA ARG A 107 10.32 15.67 -1.14
C ARG A 107 10.94 14.63 -2.08
N ASP A 108 10.35 13.45 -2.17
CA ASP A 108 10.80 12.39 -3.07
C ASP A 108 10.29 12.61 -4.50
N LYS A 109 9.39 13.58 -4.70
CA LYS A 109 8.82 13.93 -6.00
C LYS A 109 9.87 14.29 -7.06
N GLU A 110 11.00 14.85 -6.64
CA GLU A 110 12.11 15.16 -7.54
C GLU A 110 12.86 13.90 -8.06
N ARG A 111 12.70 12.78 -7.38
CA ARG A 111 13.35 11.50 -7.73
C ARG A 111 12.51 10.63 -8.63
N PHE A 112 11.20 10.83 -8.61
CA PHE A 112 10.25 10.08 -9.40
C PHE A 112 9.47 10.99 -10.34
N SER A 113 9.45 10.66 -11.63
CA SER A 113 8.72 11.43 -12.62
C SER A 113 7.21 11.36 -12.48
N ASP A 114 6.68 10.25 -11.93
CA ASP A 114 5.26 9.92 -11.97
C ASP A 114 4.66 9.67 -10.58
N VAL A 115 4.93 10.59 -9.65
CA VAL A 115 4.31 10.53 -8.31
C VAL A 115 2.82 10.84 -8.42
N LYS A 116 2.02 9.90 -7.96
CA LYS A 116 0.56 10.00 -7.87
C LYS A 116 0.14 10.53 -6.49
N ILE A 117 -1.08 11.02 -6.42
CA ILE A 117 -1.68 11.58 -5.21
C ILE A 117 -2.88 10.73 -4.80
N LEU A 118 -2.92 10.35 -3.53
CA LEU A 118 -4.11 9.89 -2.85
C LEU A 118 -4.65 11.08 -2.04
N ASP A 119 -5.79 11.61 -2.45
CA ASP A 119 -6.41 12.73 -1.74
C ASP A 119 -6.89 12.32 -0.35
N SER A 120 -6.91 13.30 0.55
CA SER A 120 -7.44 13.11 1.89
C SER A 120 -8.93 12.80 1.88
N GLY A 121 -9.37 11.97 2.81
CA GLY A 121 -10.77 11.61 2.94
C GLY A 121 -11.03 10.59 4.03
N MET A 122 -12.30 10.21 4.16
CA MET A 122 -12.72 9.11 5.01
C MET A 122 -12.64 7.80 4.24
N PHE A 123 -11.98 6.82 4.84
CA PHE A 123 -11.79 5.49 4.25
C PHE A 123 -12.36 4.43 5.19
N ALA A 124 -13.02 3.44 4.63
CA ALA A 124 -13.29 2.20 5.34
C ALA A 124 -12.01 1.35 5.33
N CYS A 125 -11.56 0.96 6.50
CA CYS A 125 -10.32 0.23 6.70
C CYS A 125 -10.59 -1.09 7.42
N ILE A 126 -9.90 -2.14 7.02
CA ILE A 126 -9.87 -3.42 7.73
C ILE A 126 -8.41 -3.86 7.86
N TYR A 127 -8.05 -4.41 9.03
CA TYR A 127 -6.70 -4.84 9.32
C TYR A 127 -6.59 -6.35 9.34
N LEU A 128 -5.55 -6.87 8.73
CA LEU A 128 -5.23 -8.30 8.70
C LEU A 128 -3.71 -8.50 8.87
N ASP A 129 -3.29 -9.68 9.25
CA ASP A 129 -1.90 -10.06 9.47
C ASP A 129 -1.48 -11.26 8.59
N GLU A 130 -2.43 -11.96 7.98
CA GLU A 130 -2.19 -13.12 7.15
C GLU A 130 -2.54 -12.83 5.69
N TYR A 131 -1.59 -13.04 4.78
CA TYR A 131 -1.78 -12.81 3.35
C TYR A 131 -2.97 -13.60 2.77
N ASN A 132 -3.11 -14.86 3.19
CA ASN A 132 -4.18 -15.73 2.69
C ASN A 132 -5.59 -15.30 3.10
N ASP A 133 -5.72 -14.46 4.13
CA ASP A 133 -6.99 -13.95 4.61
C ASP A 133 -7.47 -12.71 3.82
N GLU A 134 -6.60 -12.10 3.02
CA GLU A 134 -6.90 -10.85 2.31
C GLU A 134 -8.17 -10.93 1.46
N PRO A 135 -8.43 -11.98 0.66
CA PRO A 135 -9.66 -12.08 -0.13
C PRO A 135 -10.94 -12.08 0.74
N VAL A 136 -10.92 -12.79 1.85
CA VAL A 136 -12.06 -12.88 2.78
C VAL A 136 -12.34 -11.53 3.42
N TYR A 137 -11.31 -10.81 3.82
CA TYR A 137 -11.47 -9.48 4.42
C TYR A 137 -11.82 -8.42 3.38
N ALA A 138 -11.35 -8.54 2.15
CA ALA A 138 -11.75 -7.69 1.04
C ALA A 138 -13.27 -7.81 0.76
N GLU A 139 -13.80 -9.04 0.73
CA GLU A 139 -15.23 -9.30 0.59
C GLU A 139 -16.04 -8.70 1.75
N LYS A 140 -15.58 -8.92 2.99
CA LYS A 140 -16.21 -8.35 4.19
C LYS A 140 -16.26 -6.82 4.15
N LEU A 141 -15.17 -6.18 3.69
CA LEU A 141 -15.10 -4.72 3.56
C LEU A 141 -16.04 -4.21 2.47
N LEU A 142 -16.09 -4.89 1.32
CA LEU A 142 -16.98 -4.56 0.22
C LEU A 142 -18.45 -4.63 0.65
N PHE A 143 -18.83 -5.72 1.32
CA PHE A 143 -20.18 -5.91 1.85
C PHE A 143 -20.57 -4.79 2.83
N PHE A 144 -19.67 -4.44 3.75
CA PHE A 144 -19.86 -3.35 4.70
C PHE A 144 -20.11 -2.01 4.01
N CYS A 145 -19.35 -1.69 2.95
CA CYS A 145 -19.53 -0.47 2.16
C CYS A 145 -20.87 -0.49 1.41
N HIS A 146 -21.21 -1.61 0.80
CA HIS A 146 -22.44 -1.77 0.04
C HIS A 146 -23.70 -1.58 0.90
N GLU A 147 -23.74 -2.14 2.11
CA GLU A 147 -24.86 -1.96 3.05
C GLU A 147 -25.09 -0.49 3.44
N ARG A 148 -24.09 0.36 3.29
CA ARG A 148 -24.12 1.79 3.62
C ARG A 148 -24.29 2.70 2.41
N GLY A 149 -24.42 2.11 1.22
CA GLY A 149 -24.57 2.85 -0.04
C GLY A 149 -23.31 3.61 -0.48
N TRP A 150 -22.13 3.08 -0.16
CA TRP A 150 -20.83 3.67 -0.49
C TRP A 150 -20.18 3.03 -1.70
#